data_68ddc0df9868de6fd9c6d29ca1c8537a
#
_entry.id   68ddc0df9868de6fd9c6d29ca1c8537a
#
_cell.length_a   1.000
_cell.length_b   1.000
_cell.length_c   1.000
_cell.angle_alpha   90.00
_cell.angle_beta   90.00
_cell.angle_gamma   90.00
#
_symmetry.space_group_name_H-M   'P 1'
#
loop_
_entity.id
_entity.type
_entity.pdbx_description
1 polymer ?
#
loop_
_entity_poly.entity_id
_entity_poly.type
_entity_poly.pdbx_seq_one_letter_code
_entity_poly.pdbx_strand_id
1 'polypeptide(L)'
;RVNLHVEYPGEQVDLPTIPAFGIEWTLPVQYTNLRFFGTGPEETYLDRKHAKLGVWSTNAFADHAPYLMPQETGNHEDVRWAEITDDHGHGMRVSRADGAAPFAVSLLPYSSFMLEEAQHQDELPKPKHMFLRVLAAQMGVGGDDSWMSPVHPQYHIPADKPISLDVDLELI
;
A
#
# COMPACT_ATOMS: atom_id res chain seq x y z
N ARG A 1 18.25 5.07 -5.84
CA ARG A 1 17.99 4.14 -4.71
C ARG A 1 17.40 4.89 -3.55
N VAL A 2 16.41 4.30 -2.89
CA VAL A 2 15.85 4.77 -1.63
C VAL A 2 15.98 3.66 -0.60
N ASN A 3 16.56 4.00 0.55
CA ASN A 3 16.67 3.12 1.69
C ASN A 3 15.97 3.80 2.87
N LEU A 4 14.97 3.15 3.41
CA LEU A 4 14.27 3.57 4.62
C LEU A 4 14.46 2.49 5.66
N HIS A 5 15.01 2.85 6.80
CA HIS A 5 15.30 1.92 7.88
C HIS A 5 14.92 2.52 9.23
N VAL A 6 14.23 1.75 10.04
CA VAL A 6 13.95 2.09 11.44
C VAL A 6 14.53 1.01 12.31
N GLU A 7 15.42 1.43 13.23
CA GLU A 7 15.90 0.60 14.32
C GLU A 7 15.11 0.92 15.58
N TYR A 8 14.73 -0.13 16.28
CA TYR A 8 14.09 0.02 17.56
C TYR A 8 15.17 0.06 18.67
N PRO A 9 15.21 1.09 19.54
CA PRO A 9 16.29 1.28 20.51
C PRO A 9 16.30 0.29 21.69
N GLY A 10 15.43 -0.73 21.69
CA GLY A 10 15.46 -1.81 22.68
C GLY A 10 14.78 -1.50 24.01
N GLU A 11 14.22 -0.32 24.21
CA GLU A 11 13.39 -0.04 25.37
C GLU A 11 11.99 -0.60 25.12
N GLN A 12 11.40 -1.28 26.11
CA GLN A 12 10.02 -1.72 26.01
C GLN A 12 9.11 -0.49 26.03
N VAL A 13 8.70 -0.07 24.85
CA VAL A 13 7.59 0.85 24.69
C VAL A 13 6.36 0.00 24.48
N ASP A 14 5.36 0.18 25.31
CA ASP A 14 4.04 -0.44 25.15
C ASP A 14 3.32 0.29 23.99
N LEU A 15 3.88 0.13 22.79
CA LEU A 15 3.30 0.65 21.57
C LEU A 15 2.36 -0.40 20.99
N PRO A 16 1.18 0.03 20.55
CA PRO A 16 0.31 -0.83 19.73
C PRO A 16 1.03 -1.21 18.43
N THR A 17 0.40 -1.99 17.60
CA THR A 17 0.88 -2.30 16.26
C THR A 17 1.04 -1.04 15.40
N ILE A 18 1.96 -1.09 14.44
CA ILE A 18 2.10 -0.09 13.38
C ILE A 18 1.11 -0.44 12.26
N PRO A 19 0.29 0.49 11.74
CA PRO A 19 -0.63 0.20 10.64
C PRO A 19 0.09 -0.03 9.31
N ALA A 20 1.13 0.76 9.01
CA ALA A 20 1.93 0.64 7.80
C ALA A 20 3.31 1.25 8.01
N PHE A 21 4.31 0.78 7.23
CA PHE A 21 5.64 1.38 7.21
C PHE A 21 6.18 1.47 5.77
N GLY A 22 6.47 2.68 5.32
CA GLY A 22 7.01 2.94 3.99
C GLY A 22 6.96 4.40 3.60
N ILE A 23 6.75 4.66 2.30
CA ILE A 23 6.76 6.01 1.71
C ILE A 23 5.46 6.20 0.94
N GLU A 24 4.87 7.38 1.10
CA GLU A 24 3.78 7.86 0.26
C GLU A 24 4.27 9.04 -0.58
N TRP A 25 3.99 9.02 -1.89
CA TRP A 25 4.21 10.14 -2.80
C TRP A 25 2.88 10.67 -3.32
N THR A 26 2.75 11.98 -3.32
CA THR A 26 1.67 12.66 -4.02
C THR A 26 2.10 12.91 -5.47
N LEU A 27 1.36 12.32 -6.41
CA LEU A 27 1.63 12.42 -7.84
C LEU A 27 0.57 13.30 -8.53
N PRO A 28 0.89 13.90 -9.69
CA PRO A 28 -0.11 14.53 -10.55
C PRO A 28 -1.23 13.56 -10.94
N VAL A 29 -2.44 14.08 -11.09
CA VAL A 29 -3.67 13.29 -11.27
C VAL A 29 -3.71 12.41 -12.53
N GLN A 30 -2.86 12.68 -13.53
CA GLN A 30 -2.76 11.88 -14.75
C GLN A 30 -2.06 10.52 -14.58
N TYR A 31 -1.29 10.31 -13.50
CA TYR A 31 -0.59 9.06 -13.25
C TYR A 31 -1.52 8.03 -12.60
N THR A 32 -2.43 7.51 -13.40
CA THR A 32 -3.52 6.64 -12.91
C THR A 32 -3.26 5.16 -13.15
N ASN A 33 -2.33 4.80 -14.05
CA ASN A 33 -2.11 3.40 -14.43
C ASN A 33 -1.07 2.76 -13.52
N LEU A 34 -1.40 1.58 -12.99
CA LEU A 34 -0.50 0.74 -12.19
C LEU A 34 -0.34 -0.61 -12.87
N ARG A 35 0.90 -0.98 -13.15
CA ARG A 35 1.29 -2.32 -13.59
C ARG A 35 2.34 -2.86 -12.65
N PHE A 36 2.17 -4.08 -12.13
CA PHE A 36 3.08 -4.60 -11.12
C PHE A 36 3.29 -6.11 -11.23
N PHE A 37 4.40 -6.59 -10.70
CA PHE A 37 4.66 -8.01 -10.47
C PHE A 37 4.58 -8.29 -8.97
N GLY A 38 3.49 -8.87 -8.56
CA GLY A 38 3.13 -9.14 -7.17
C GLY A 38 1.92 -10.05 -7.08
N THR A 39 1.27 -10.07 -5.92
CA THR A 39 0.03 -10.83 -5.71
C THR A 39 -1.20 -10.00 -6.11
N GLY A 40 -2.08 -10.61 -6.89
CA GLY A 40 -3.27 -9.95 -7.47
C GLY A 40 -4.20 -10.94 -8.19
N PRO A 41 -5.11 -10.47 -9.05
CA PRO A 41 -5.34 -9.07 -9.47
C PRO A 41 -6.01 -8.19 -8.41
N GLU A 42 -6.81 -8.79 -7.52
CA GLU A 42 -7.52 -8.10 -6.44
C GLU A 42 -6.55 -7.63 -5.35
N GLU A 43 -7.00 -6.70 -4.51
CA GLU A 43 -6.23 -6.23 -3.36
C GLU A 43 -5.80 -7.38 -2.43
N THR A 44 -4.61 -7.30 -1.90
CA THR A 44 -4.05 -8.27 -0.97
C THR A 44 -3.47 -7.61 0.27
N TYR A 45 -3.58 -8.29 1.40
CA TYR A 45 -3.07 -7.88 2.72
C TYR A 45 -2.50 -9.09 3.44
N LEU A 46 -1.81 -8.89 4.56
CA LEU A 46 -1.25 -10.00 5.35
C LEU A 46 -2.30 -11.07 5.73
N ASP A 47 -3.54 -10.67 5.95
CA ASP A 47 -4.70 -11.52 6.27
C ASP A 47 -5.61 -11.82 5.07
N ARG A 48 -5.28 -11.32 3.88
CA ARG A 48 -6.05 -11.50 2.64
C ARG A 48 -5.11 -11.94 1.51
N LYS A 49 -4.66 -13.21 1.57
CA LYS A 49 -3.60 -13.75 0.69
C LYS A 49 -4.08 -14.72 -0.40
N HIS A 50 -5.38 -14.89 -0.60
CA HIS A 50 -5.92 -15.77 -1.64
C HIS A 50 -5.81 -15.13 -3.03
N ALA A 51 -4.57 -14.97 -3.49
CA ALA A 51 -4.23 -14.34 -4.75
C ALA A 51 -3.10 -15.10 -5.45
N LYS A 52 -2.86 -14.78 -6.72
CA LYS A 52 -1.80 -15.40 -7.52
C LYS A 52 -0.65 -14.44 -7.70
N LEU A 53 0.57 -14.93 -7.61
CA LEU A 53 1.74 -14.19 -8.03
C LEU A 53 1.76 -14.09 -9.55
N GLY A 54 1.85 -12.87 -10.09
CA GLY A 54 1.82 -12.63 -11.52
C GLY A 54 2.09 -11.16 -11.86
N VAL A 55 2.06 -10.87 -13.17
CA VAL A 55 2.07 -9.49 -13.65
C VAL A 55 0.63 -9.05 -13.87
N TRP A 56 0.25 -7.99 -13.19
CA TRP A 56 -1.10 -7.43 -13.20
C TRP A 56 -1.08 -5.99 -13.68
N SER A 57 -2.22 -5.53 -14.17
CA SER A 57 -2.43 -4.13 -14.53
C SER A 57 -3.78 -3.68 -14.02
N THR A 58 -3.82 -2.51 -13.41
CA THR A 58 -5.01 -1.89 -12.87
C THR A 58 -4.95 -0.37 -13.07
N ASN A 59 -5.95 0.32 -12.58
CA ASN A 59 -6.02 1.78 -12.57
C ASN A 59 -6.43 2.25 -11.17
N ALA A 60 -5.88 3.34 -10.73
CA ALA A 60 -6.10 3.90 -9.39
C ALA A 60 -7.58 4.03 -8.98
N PHE A 61 -8.47 4.29 -9.94
CA PHE A 61 -9.91 4.38 -9.67
C PHE A 61 -10.58 3.01 -9.61
N ALA A 62 -10.09 2.03 -10.38
CA ALA A 62 -10.60 0.67 -10.35
C ALA A 62 -10.12 -0.09 -9.11
N ASP A 63 -8.93 0.25 -8.61
CA ASP A 63 -8.34 -0.35 -7.41
C ASP A 63 -8.93 0.18 -6.11
N HIS A 64 -9.56 1.35 -6.17
CA HIS A 64 -10.30 1.90 -5.04
C HIS A 64 -11.62 1.13 -4.86
N ALA A 65 -11.66 0.19 -3.94
CA ALA A 65 -12.89 -0.52 -3.60
C ALA A 65 -13.90 0.44 -2.93
N PRO A 66 -15.14 0.53 -3.43
CA PRO A 66 -16.14 1.44 -2.89
C PRO A 66 -16.81 0.85 -1.64
N TYR A 67 -16.03 0.62 -0.60
CA TYR A 67 -16.57 0.21 0.70
C TYR A 67 -17.60 1.22 1.18
N LEU A 68 -18.67 0.76 1.83
CA LEU A 68 -19.78 1.59 2.28
C LEU A 68 -19.28 2.77 3.14
N MET A 69 -18.37 2.50 4.04
CA MET A 69 -17.58 3.49 4.77
C MET A 69 -16.17 3.48 4.19
N PRO A 70 -15.64 4.60 3.66
CA PRO A 70 -14.30 4.67 3.13
C PRO A 70 -13.27 4.18 4.14
N GLN A 71 -12.32 3.38 3.67
CA GLN A 71 -11.28 2.78 4.51
C GLN A 71 -10.09 2.33 3.66
N GLU A 72 -9.08 1.74 4.28
CA GLU A 72 -7.92 1.16 3.61
C GLU A 72 -8.34 0.19 2.49
N THR A 73 -7.75 0.33 1.31
CA THR A 73 -8.08 -0.43 0.11
C THR A 73 -6.94 -0.41 -0.92
N GLY A 74 -7.01 -1.28 -1.92
CA GLY A 74 -6.15 -1.26 -3.11
C GLY A 74 -4.68 -1.60 -2.86
N ASN A 75 -4.33 -2.26 -1.75
CA ASN A 75 -2.98 -2.71 -1.50
C ASN A 75 -2.67 -4.01 -2.25
N HIS A 76 -1.45 -4.15 -2.76
CA HIS A 76 -0.92 -5.36 -3.39
C HIS A 76 0.39 -5.77 -2.70
N GLU A 77 0.41 -7.00 -2.21
CA GLU A 77 1.54 -7.58 -1.49
C GLU A 77 2.54 -8.30 -2.42
N ASP A 78 3.69 -8.65 -1.89
CA ASP A 78 4.71 -9.44 -2.58
C ASP A 78 5.20 -8.81 -3.89
N VAL A 79 5.26 -7.49 -3.98
CA VAL A 79 5.65 -6.77 -5.18
C VAL A 79 7.16 -6.74 -5.34
N ARG A 80 7.64 -7.06 -6.55
CA ARG A 80 9.05 -6.99 -6.93
C ARG A 80 9.36 -5.77 -7.77
N TRP A 81 8.38 -5.31 -8.54
CA TRP A 81 8.42 -4.05 -9.26
C TRP A 81 7.00 -3.56 -9.54
N ALA A 82 6.86 -2.25 -9.65
CA ALA A 82 5.64 -1.55 -10.05
C ALA A 82 5.99 -0.41 -11.00
N GLU A 83 5.17 -0.22 -12.04
CA GLU A 83 5.22 0.88 -12.99
C GLU A 83 3.96 1.73 -12.80
N ILE A 84 4.16 3.01 -12.57
CA ILE A 84 3.10 4.00 -12.40
C ILE A 84 3.21 4.97 -13.57
N THR A 85 2.18 5.00 -14.44
CA THR A 85 2.25 5.75 -15.69
C THR A 85 1.01 6.59 -15.96
N ASP A 86 1.20 7.61 -16.82
CA ASP A 86 0.11 8.28 -17.50
C ASP A 86 -0.38 7.46 -18.72
N ASP A 87 -1.37 7.99 -19.45
CA ASP A 87 -1.92 7.35 -20.65
C ASP A 87 -0.94 7.34 -21.86
N HIS A 88 0.18 8.06 -21.77
CA HIS A 88 1.25 8.07 -22.77
C HIS A 88 2.38 7.10 -22.42
N GLY A 89 2.32 6.45 -21.26
CA GLY A 89 3.33 5.53 -20.78
C GLY A 89 4.53 6.20 -20.10
N HIS A 90 4.47 7.51 -19.85
CA HIS A 90 5.50 8.19 -19.09
C HIS A 90 5.21 8.04 -17.58
N GLY A 91 6.26 7.86 -16.80
CA GLY A 91 6.08 7.71 -15.36
C GLY A 91 7.31 7.26 -14.62
N MET A 92 7.10 6.38 -13.66
CA MET A 92 8.18 5.82 -12.84
C MET A 92 8.00 4.32 -12.66
N ARG A 93 9.13 3.65 -12.53
CA ARG A 93 9.23 2.27 -12.08
C ARG A 93 9.88 2.25 -10.69
N VAL A 94 9.26 1.51 -9.79
CA VAL A 94 9.80 1.16 -8.47
C VAL A 94 10.15 -0.32 -8.52
N SER A 95 11.37 -0.68 -8.14
CA SER A 95 11.81 -2.07 -8.07
C SER A 95 12.44 -2.34 -6.71
N ARG A 96 12.23 -3.52 -6.14
CA ARG A 96 12.99 -3.93 -4.96
C ARG A 96 14.47 -3.92 -5.29
N ALA A 97 15.30 -3.43 -4.38
CA ALA A 97 16.74 -3.48 -4.53
C ALA A 97 17.24 -4.94 -4.51
N ASP A 98 18.41 -5.19 -5.10
CA ASP A 98 19.01 -6.53 -5.10
C ASP A 98 19.19 -7.07 -3.68
N GLY A 99 18.66 -8.27 -3.45
CA GLY A 99 18.70 -8.93 -2.14
C GLY A 99 17.65 -8.44 -1.14
N ALA A 100 16.92 -7.36 -1.44
CA ALA A 100 15.86 -6.85 -0.56
C ALA A 100 14.61 -7.73 -0.58
N ALA A 101 13.78 -7.59 0.45
CA ALA A 101 12.45 -8.20 0.49
C ALA A 101 11.52 -7.58 -0.57
N PRO A 102 10.48 -8.30 -1.02
CA PRO A 102 9.37 -7.69 -1.73
C PRO A 102 8.71 -6.60 -0.87
N PHE A 103 8.03 -5.67 -1.52
CA PHE A 103 7.29 -4.58 -0.89
C PHE A 103 5.80 -4.69 -1.18
N ALA A 104 4.99 -3.85 -0.55
CA ALA A 104 3.60 -3.65 -0.91
C ALA A 104 3.44 -2.33 -1.67
N VAL A 105 2.46 -2.27 -2.57
CA VAL A 105 2.17 -1.06 -3.36
C VAL A 105 0.67 -0.80 -3.41
N SER A 106 0.28 0.47 -3.34
CA SER A 106 -1.05 0.93 -3.73
C SER A 106 -0.95 2.25 -4.49
N LEU A 107 -1.86 2.45 -5.44
CA LEU A 107 -2.03 3.70 -6.18
C LEU A 107 -3.50 4.10 -6.12
N LEU A 108 -3.83 5.14 -5.38
CA LEU A 108 -5.20 5.54 -5.10
C LEU A 108 -5.43 7.03 -5.38
N PRO A 109 -6.68 7.45 -5.67
CA PRO A 109 -7.05 8.86 -5.80
C PRO A 109 -7.19 9.58 -4.46
N TYR A 110 -7.02 8.87 -3.34
CA TYR A 110 -7.18 9.37 -1.97
C TYR A 110 -6.02 8.93 -1.10
N SER A 111 -5.59 9.79 -0.17
CA SER A 111 -4.67 9.42 0.88
C SER A 111 -5.37 8.60 1.97
N SER A 112 -4.60 7.89 2.79
CA SER A 112 -5.15 7.15 3.94
C SER A 112 -5.97 8.06 4.88
N PHE A 113 -5.52 9.30 5.10
CA PHE A 113 -6.24 10.25 5.93
C PHE A 113 -7.57 10.69 5.31
N MET A 114 -7.64 10.91 3.99
CA MET A 114 -8.90 11.25 3.31
C MET A 114 -9.91 10.11 3.43
N LEU A 115 -9.45 8.86 3.32
CA LEU A 115 -10.31 7.69 3.49
C LEU A 115 -10.80 7.55 4.93
N GLU A 116 -9.94 7.80 5.91
CA GLU A 116 -10.29 7.67 7.34
C GLU A 116 -11.23 8.77 7.83
N GLU A 117 -11.10 10.00 7.31
CA GLU A 117 -11.96 11.13 7.69
C GLU A 117 -13.38 11.02 7.13
N ALA A 118 -13.57 10.36 5.97
CA ALA A 118 -14.85 10.25 5.31
C ALA A 118 -15.72 9.15 5.97
N GLN A 119 -16.98 9.47 6.27
CA GLN A 119 -17.96 8.52 6.77
C GLN A 119 -18.75 7.86 5.62
N HIS A 120 -18.83 8.53 4.46
CA HIS A 120 -19.54 8.09 3.28
C HIS A 120 -18.75 8.38 2.00
N GLN A 121 -19.02 7.65 0.94
CA GLN A 121 -18.31 7.79 -0.35
C GLN A 121 -18.48 9.18 -0.98
N ASP A 122 -19.62 9.83 -0.79
CA ASP A 122 -19.91 11.18 -1.31
C ASP A 122 -19.22 12.31 -0.54
N GLU A 123 -18.62 12.01 0.60
CA GLU A 123 -17.77 12.96 1.36
C GLU A 123 -16.33 13.00 0.82
N LEU A 124 -15.93 12.00 0.04
CA LEU A 124 -14.60 12.00 -0.56
C LEU A 124 -14.46 13.14 -1.57
N PRO A 125 -13.35 13.91 -1.52
CA PRO A 125 -13.16 15.04 -2.38
C PRO A 125 -12.98 14.62 -3.84
N LYS A 126 -13.27 15.51 -4.79
CA LYS A 126 -12.91 15.25 -6.20
C LYS A 126 -11.39 15.08 -6.30
N PRO A 127 -10.89 13.97 -6.87
CA PRO A 127 -9.47 13.71 -6.98
C PRO A 127 -8.71 14.82 -7.72
N LYS A 128 -7.61 15.29 -7.13
CA LYS A 128 -6.69 16.28 -7.71
C LYS A 128 -5.27 15.73 -7.84
N HIS A 129 -5.00 14.65 -7.14
CA HIS A 129 -3.71 13.96 -7.08
C HIS A 129 -3.94 12.47 -7.06
N MET A 130 -2.88 11.70 -7.31
CA MET A 130 -2.78 10.28 -7.00
C MET A 130 -1.81 10.11 -5.83
N PHE A 131 -2.08 9.13 -4.99
CA PHE A 131 -1.25 8.78 -3.84
C PHE A 131 -0.66 7.40 -4.09
N LEU A 132 0.66 7.39 -4.31
CA LEU A 132 1.44 6.17 -4.46
C LEU A 132 2.04 5.81 -3.12
N ARG A 133 1.70 4.65 -2.57
CA ARG A 133 2.35 4.09 -1.39
C ARG A 133 3.24 2.91 -1.80
N VAL A 134 4.45 2.91 -1.29
CA VAL A 134 5.42 1.80 -1.40
C VAL A 134 5.85 1.46 0.01
N LEU A 135 5.43 0.29 0.47
CA LEU A 135 5.48 -0.08 1.88
C LEU A 135 6.33 -1.33 2.09
N ALA A 136 7.19 -1.31 3.12
CA ALA A 136 7.85 -2.52 3.60
C ALA A 136 6.87 -3.46 4.29
N ALA A 137 5.82 -2.90 4.91
CA ALA A 137 4.80 -3.67 5.59
C ALA A 137 3.48 -2.89 5.65
N GLN A 138 2.37 -3.61 5.48
CA GLN A 138 1.00 -3.16 5.67
C GLN A 138 0.31 -4.14 6.61
N MET A 139 -0.30 -3.66 7.70
CA MET A 139 -1.06 -4.49 8.63
C MET A 139 -2.26 -5.14 7.94
N GLY A 140 -2.71 -6.28 8.45
CA GLY A 140 -4.00 -6.86 8.05
C GLY A 140 -5.16 -5.91 8.29
N VAL A 141 -6.22 -6.07 7.51
CA VAL A 141 -7.39 -5.16 7.50
C VAL A 141 -8.68 -5.83 7.94
N GLY A 142 -8.69 -7.17 8.10
CA GLY A 142 -9.88 -7.94 8.46
C GLY A 142 -9.89 -8.40 9.91
N GLY A 143 -11.10 -8.64 10.44
CA GLY A 143 -11.35 -9.33 11.69
C GLY A 143 -12.26 -10.54 11.45
N ASP A 144 -12.75 -11.16 12.50
CA ASP A 144 -13.65 -12.32 12.41
C ASP A 144 -15.06 -11.94 11.91
N ASP A 145 -15.42 -10.68 12.01
CA ASP A 145 -16.71 -10.15 11.60
C ASP A 145 -16.66 -8.68 11.18
N SER A 146 -17.80 -8.14 10.73
CA SER A 146 -17.98 -6.73 10.33
C SER A 146 -18.30 -5.78 11.50
N TRP A 147 -18.29 -6.28 12.73
CA TRP A 147 -18.71 -5.56 13.93
C TRP A 147 -17.54 -5.09 14.77
N MET A 148 -16.46 -4.66 14.13
CA MET A 148 -15.25 -4.13 14.77
C MET A 148 -14.40 -5.19 15.49
N SER A 149 -14.48 -6.47 15.11
CA SER A 149 -13.48 -7.46 15.53
C SER A 149 -12.09 -7.01 15.11
N PRO A 150 -11.12 -7.01 16.04
CA PRO A 150 -9.77 -6.56 15.73
C PRO A 150 -9.06 -7.53 14.77
N VAL A 151 -8.09 -7.01 14.05
CA VAL A 151 -7.16 -7.82 13.26
C VAL A 151 -6.43 -8.81 14.18
N HIS A 152 -6.28 -10.06 13.76
CA HIS A 152 -5.58 -11.07 14.53
C HIS A 152 -4.11 -10.71 14.76
N PRO A 153 -3.53 -10.99 15.94
CA PRO A 153 -2.16 -10.58 16.30
C PRO A 153 -1.06 -11.01 15.31
N GLN A 154 -1.22 -12.15 14.62
CA GLN A 154 -0.25 -12.62 13.61
C GLN A 154 -0.18 -11.73 12.37
N TYR A 155 -1.15 -10.87 12.16
CA TYR A 155 -1.20 -9.91 11.03
C TYR A 155 -0.88 -8.47 11.46
N HIS A 156 -0.45 -8.29 12.70
CA HIS A 156 0.06 -7.02 13.19
C HIS A 156 1.51 -6.80 12.75
N ILE A 157 1.88 -5.55 12.57
CA ILE A 157 3.28 -5.16 12.41
C ILE A 157 3.81 -4.79 13.80
N PRO A 158 4.74 -5.57 14.36
CA PRO A 158 5.28 -5.28 15.67
C PRO A 158 6.11 -3.98 15.64
N ALA A 159 5.84 -3.08 16.58
CA ALA A 159 6.54 -1.80 16.69
C ALA A 159 7.93 -1.94 17.36
N ASP A 160 8.27 -3.13 17.86
CA ASP A 160 9.50 -3.44 18.60
C ASP A 160 10.56 -4.17 17.74
N LYS A 161 10.38 -4.22 16.42
CA LYS A 161 11.31 -4.88 15.51
C LYS A 161 11.82 -3.92 14.43
N PRO A 162 13.06 -4.09 13.98
CA PRO A 162 13.58 -3.32 12.85
C PRO A 162 12.73 -3.59 11.59
N ILE A 163 12.45 -2.54 10.84
CA ILE A 163 11.78 -2.62 9.54
C ILE A 163 12.60 -1.83 8.54
N SER A 164 12.80 -2.37 7.34
CA SER A 164 13.47 -1.66 6.25
C SER A 164 12.72 -1.80 4.94
N LEU A 165 12.80 -0.75 4.13
CA LEU A 165 12.36 -0.69 2.74
C LEU A 165 13.54 -0.29 1.87
N ASP A 166 13.90 -1.15 0.92
CA ASP A 166 15.01 -0.90 -0.01
C ASP A 166 14.49 -1.03 -1.44
N VAL A 167 14.39 0.09 -2.14
CA VAL A 167 13.87 0.16 -3.51
C VAL A 167 14.73 1.03 -4.41
N ASP A 168 14.73 0.70 -5.69
CA ASP A 168 15.30 1.51 -6.76
C ASP A 168 14.18 2.19 -7.55
N LEU A 169 14.38 3.48 -7.89
CA LEU A 169 13.46 4.28 -8.69
C LEU A 169 14.08 4.57 -10.05
N GLU A 170 13.29 4.47 -11.10
CA GLU A 170 13.65 4.77 -12.49
C GLU A 170 12.53 5.58 -13.13
N LEU A 171 12.89 6.60 -13.94
CA LEU A 171 11.92 7.29 -14.79
C LEU A 171 11.76 6.52 -16.09
N ILE A 172 10.54 6.38 -16.57
CA ILE A 172 10.18 5.66 -17.80
C ILE A 172 9.28 6.50 -18.69
#